data_2d7eec96fe5a25842dfc9e831e87ee28
#
_entry.id   2d7eec96fe5a25842dfc9e831e87ee28
#
_cell.length_a   1.000
_cell.length_b   1.000
_cell.length_c   1.000
_cell.angle_alpha   90.00
_cell.angle_beta   90.00
_cell.angle_gamma   90.00
#
_symmetry.space_group_name_H-M   'P 1'
#
loop_
_entity.id
_entity.type
_entity.pdbx_description
1 polymer ?
#
loop_
_entity_poly.entity_id
_entity_poly.type
_entity_poly.pdbx_seq_one_letter_code
_entity_poly.pdbx_strand_id
1 'polypeptide(L)'
;MKIILFGVVCVVLSAITTGVQAQIIKDYSDAELEVYYNKRNIKDTLNIDTRYQDTKMSLRIGGGHALFASTKTMWADSLEIYNHDLYMEIYFKLNPLGSGIWTPMGSHESEYLFKNMPEGKNTVYRSFGFDRYTYEEDIEPQEWILGDSVRSILGYECRQAECDYRGRHWIAWYAPDIALSEGPWKLGGLPGLILEAYDSRRHYVFTALGMTTDVPGKVGIHIFTTLDISTIPREEYLRLRWRKMNSREDPSEKLRAAGIIKSKKQEKPVKQNYWRQDFEETDYPHVMYLKKK
;
A
#
# COMPACT_ATOMS: atom_id res chain seq x y z
N MET A 1 8.46 -56.20 -53.44
CA MET A 1 9.09 -54.86 -53.19
C MET A 1 8.08 -54.04 -52.42
N LYS A 2 8.14 -54.04 -51.06
CA LYS A 2 7.22 -53.34 -50.17
C LYS A 2 7.90 -52.04 -49.72
N ILE A 3 7.31 -50.93 -50.08
CA ILE A 3 7.74 -49.61 -49.64
C ILE A 3 7.06 -49.34 -48.31
N ILE A 4 7.88 -49.23 -47.25
CA ILE A 4 7.43 -48.82 -45.91
C ILE A 4 7.48 -47.28 -45.87
N LEU A 5 6.31 -46.70 -45.75
CA LEU A 5 6.16 -45.26 -45.57
C LEU A 5 6.35 -44.94 -44.08
N PHE A 6 7.46 -44.30 -43.75
CA PHE A 6 7.70 -43.76 -42.40
C PHE A 6 6.92 -42.45 -42.26
N GLY A 7 5.84 -42.53 -41.48
CA GLY A 7 5.13 -41.34 -41.06
C GLY A 7 5.95 -40.57 -40.03
N VAL A 8 6.32 -39.34 -40.41
CA VAL A 8 6.91 -38.39 -39.48
C VAL A 8 5.82 -37.85 -38.60
N VAL A 9 5.78 -38.30 -37.36
CA VAL A 9 4.93 -37.70 -36.31
C VAL A 9 5.61 -36.40 -35.90
N CYS A 10 5.11 -35.26 -36.43
CA CYS A 10 5.43 -33.96 -35.88
C CYS A 10 4.78 -33.83 -34.50
N VAL A 11 5.55 -34.06 -33.47
CA VAL A 11 5.21 -33.63 -32.11
C VAL A 11 5.30 -32.10 -32.10
N VAL A 12 4.17 -31.46 -32.23
CA VAL A 12 4.04 -30.03 -31.93
C VAL A 12 4.20 -29.92 -30.43
N LEU A 13 5.41 -29.61 -29.96
CA LEU A 13 5.61 -29.07 -28.62
C LEU A 13 4.87 -27.73 -28.60
N SER A 14 3.66 -27.73 -28.07
CA SER A 14 3.03 -26.51 -27.60
C SER A 14 3.93 -25.96 -26.49
N ALA A 15 4.75 -24.99 -26.84
CA ALA A 15 5.40 -24.14 -25.89
C ALA A 15 4.27 -23.53 -25.01
N ILE A 16 4.16 -24.03 -23.80
CA ILE A 16 3.39 -23.35 -22.76
C ILE A 16 4.14 -22.03 -22.58
N THR A 17 3.64 -21.01 -23.27
CA THR A 17 4.04 -19.63 -22.98
C THR A 17 3.55 -19.38 -21.57
N THR A 18 4.42 -19.57 -20.59
CA THR A 18 4.27 -18.97 -19.27
C THR A 18 4.02 -17.50 -19.53
N GLY A 19 2.80 -17.06 -19.23
CA GLY A 19 2.40 -15.68 -19.48
C GLY A 19 3.46 -14.78 -18.84
N VAL A 20 4.09 -13.95 -19.67
CA VAL A 20 5.03 -12.93 -19.19
C VAL A 20 4.24 -12.04 -18.26
N GLN A 21 4.52 -12.13 -16.97
CA GLN A 21 3.93 -11.22 -16.00
C GLN A 21 4.38 -9.80 -16.39
N ALA A 22 3.43 -8.91 -16.60
CA ALA A 22 3.73 -7.51 -16.79
C ALA A 22 4.39 -7.02 -15.49
N GLN A 23 5.69 -6.79 -15.55
CA GLN A 23 6.48 -6.32 -14.42
C GLN A 23 6.98 -4.92 -14.74
N ILE A 24 6.70 -3.99 -13.85
CA ILE A 24 7.39 -2.70 -13.86
C ILE A 24 8.50 -2.83 -12.83
N ILE A 25 9.74 -3.02 -13.30
CA ILE A 25 10.92 -3.09 -12.46
C ILE A 25 11.85 -1.96 -12.90
N LYS A 26 12.08 -1.02 -12.00
CA LYS A 26 13.03 0.07 -12.19
C LYS A 26 13.78 0.30 -10.89
N ASP A 27 15.03 -0.15 -10.86
CA ASP A 27 15.93 0.09 -9.74
C ASP A 27 16.44 1.54 -9.76
N TYR A 28 16.58 2.13 -8.59
CA TYR A 28 17.10 3.48 -8.41
C TYR A 28 18.40 3.47 -7.59
N SER A 29 18.44 2.75 -6.47
CA SER A 29 19.61 2.72 -5.57
C SER A 29 19.68 1.41 -4.78
N ASP A 30 20.81 1.16 -4.14
CA ASP A 30 20.91 0.16 -3.09
C ASP A 30 20.10 0.59 -1.86
N ALA A 31 19.51 -0.36 -1.15
CA ALA A 31 18.84 -0.08 0.11
C ALA A 31 19.90 0.10 1.22
N GLU A 32 19.78 1.15 2.01
CA GLU A 32 20.73 1.53 3.07
C GLU A 32 20.11 1.42 4.47
N LEU A 33 18.82 1.72 4.58
CA LEU A 33 18.07 1.69 5.82
C LEU A 33 16.66 1.18 5.59
N GLU A 34 16.16 0.35 6.49
CA GLU A 34 14.74 -0.01 6.56
C GLU A 34 14.20 0.31 7.94
N VAL A 35 13.11 1.08 7.99
CA VAL A 35 12.42 1.48 9.21
C VAL A 35 11.04 0.85 9.23
N TYR A 36 10.70 0.17 10.31
CA TYR A 36 9.38 -0.43 10.50
C TYR A 36 8.51 0.49 11.34
N TYR A 37 7.30 0.75 10.85
CA TYR A 37 6.31 1.56 11.56
C TYR A 37 5.06 0.75 11.88
N ASN A 38 4.41 1.06 13.00
CA ASN A 38 3.00 0.79 13.16
C ASN A 38 2.21 1.97 12.59
N LYS A 39 1.41 1.73 11.57
CA LYS A 39 0.41 2.68 11.07
C LYS A 39 -0.91 2.34 11.72
N ARG A 40 -1.40 3.23 12.60
CA ARG A 40 -2.77 3.19 13.11
C ARG A 40 -3.64 4.12 12.29
N ASN A 41 -4.74 3.61 11.79
CA ASN A 41 -5.78 4.43 11.17
C ASN A 41 -7.14 4.14 11.81
N ILE A 42 -7.88 5.21 12.10
CA ILE A 42 -9.19 5.13 12.70
C ILE A 42 -10.21 4.72 11.64
N LYS A 43 -11.01 3.70 11.95
CA LYS A 43 -12.07 3.19 11.06
C LYS A 43 -13.43 3.84 11.33
N ASP A 44 -13.61 4.39 12.52
CA ASP A 44 -14.81 5.11 12.91
C ASP A 44 -14.45 6.29 13.80
N THR A 45 -14.56 7.50 13.28
CA THR A 45 -14.17 8.74 13.96
C THR A 45 -15.02 9.07 15.20
N LEU A 46 -16.12 8.35 15.44
CA LEU A 46 -16.91 8.46 16.67
C LEU A 46 -16.48 7.44 17.75
N ASN A 47 -15.69 6.43 17.37
CA ASN A 47 -15.28 5.34 18.26
C ASN A 47 -13.76 5.08 18.10
N ILE A 48 -12.97 6.14 18.26
CA ILE A 48 -11.51 6.15 17.98
C ILE A 48 -10.73 5.12 18.80
N ASP A 49 -11.14 4.86 20.04
CA ASP A 49 -10.44 3.96 20.95
C ASP A 49 -10.69 2.47 20.67
N THR A 50 -11.77 2.14 19.95
CA THR A 50 -12.19 0.75 19.72
C THR A 50 -12.30 0.38 18.25
N ARG A 51 -12.33 1.37 17.34
CA ARG A 51 -12.53 1.18 15.91
C ARG A 51 -11.34 1.71 15.12
N TYR A 52 -10.20 1.08 15.31
CA TYR A 52 -8.96 1.38 14.58
C TYR A 52 -8.40 0.11 13.93
N GLN A 53 -7.44 0.31 13.07
CA GLN A 53 -6.66 -0.75 12.45
C GLN A 53 -5.18 -0.39 12.56
N ASP A 54 -4.41 -1.31 13.10
CA ASP A 54 -2.96 -1.27 13.10
C ASP A 54 -2.42 -2.06 11.90
N THR A 55 -1.45 -1.49 11.22
CA THR A 55 -0.78 -2.13 10.07
C THR A 55 0.73 -1.91 10.19
N LYS A 56 1.50 -2.98 10.09
CA LYS A 56 2.95 -2.89 10.05
C LYS A 56 3.39 -2.44 8.66
N MET A 57 4.10 -1.32 8.61
CA MET A 57 4.63 -0.70 7.40
C MET A 57 6.15 -0.77 7.39
N SER A 58 6.74 -0.79 6.20
CA SER A 58 8.16 -0.63 5.98
C SER A 58 8.42 0.67 5.21
N LEU A 59 9.41 1.43 5.63
CA LEU A 59 10.04 2.51 4.88
C LEU A 59 11.46 2.07 4.56
N ARG A 60 11.72 1.73 3.30
CA ARG A 60 13.04 1.35 2.81
C ARG A 60 13.67 2.52 2.08
N ILE A 61 14.86 2.93 2.47
CA ILE A 61 15.54 4.15 2.01
C ILE A 61 16.89 3.79 1.40
N GLY A 62 17.29 4.51 0.34
CA GLY A 62 18.62 4.44 -0.25
C GLY A 62 18.79 5.47 -1.36
N GLY A 63 19.96 6.10 -1.46
CA GLY A 63 20.33 7.03 -2.53
C GLY A 63 19.37 8.19 -2.76
N GLY A 64 18.69 8.69 -1.71
CA GLY A 64 17.71 9.77 -1.81
C GLY A 64 16.33 9.33 -2.34
N HIS A 65 16.08 8.03 -2.45
CA HIS A 65 14.80 7.42 -2.83
C HIS A 65 14.24 6.61 -1.66
N ALA A 66 12.92 6.45 -1.60
CA ALA A 66 12.33 5.56 -0.59
C ALA A 66 11.08 4.83 -1.08
N LEU A 67 10.84 3.65 -0.51
CA LEU A 67 9.63 2.86 -0.69
C LEU A 67 8.91 2.75 0.64
N PHE A 68 7.64 3.14 0.68
CA PHE A 68 6.77 2.96 1.85
C PHE A 68 5.59 2.04 1.49
N ALA A 69 5.51 0.89 2.14
CA ALA A 69 4.45 -0.09 1.88
C ALA A 69 4.19 -1.00 3.11
N SER A 70 3.07 -1.71 3.10
CA SER A 70 2.78 -2.71 4.13
C SER A 70 3.73 -3.91 4.00
N THR A 71 4.38 -4.28 5.12
CA THR A 71 5.26 -5.46 5.17
C THR A 71 4.55 -6.75 4.75
N LYS A 72 3.27 -6.89 5.13
CA LYS A 72 2.47 -8.07 4.79
C LYS A 72 2.11 -8.09 3.31
N THR A 73 1.83 -6.93 2.69
CA THR A 73 1.55 -6.83 1.26
C THR A 73 2.81 -7.15 0.46
N MET A 74 3.95 -6.55 0.81
CA MET A 74 5.24 -6.85 0.16
C MET A 74 5.61 -8.34 0.26
N TRP A 75 5.37 -8.96 1.41
CA TRP A 75 5.59 -10.39 1.60
C TRP A 75 4.69 -11.24 0.70
N ALA A 76 3.38 -10.91 0.63
CA ALA A 76 2.43 -11.65 -0.19
C ALA A 76 2.76 -11.55 -1.69
N ASP A 77 3.09 -10.35 -2.16
CA ASP A 77 3.47 -10.12 -3.55
C ASP A 77 4.80 -10.82 -3.89
N SER A 78 5.76 -10.83 -2.95
CA SER A 78 7.01 -11.58 -3.09
C SER A 78 6.78 -13.10 -3.19
N LEU A 79 5.88 -13.65 -2.37
CA LEU A 79 5.53 -15.06 -2.47
C LEU A 79 4.85 -15.40 -3.80
N GLU A 80 3.91 -14.58 -4.25
CA GLU A 80 3.21 -14.79 -5.51
C GLU A 80 4.19 -14.94 -6.69
N ILE A 81 5.30 -14.20 -6.64
CA ILE A 81 6.28 -14.15 -7.72
C ILE A 81 7.35 -15.24 -7.58
N TYR A 82 7.96 -15.32 -6.39
CA TYR A 82 9.14 -16.14 -6.19
C TYR A 82 8.85 -17.55 -5.67
N ASN A 83 7.64 -17.78 -5.13
CA ASN A 83 7.21 -19.08 -4.63
C ASN A 83 5.68 -19.24 -4.76
N HIS A 84 5.22 -19.26 -6.01
CA HIS A 84 3.79 -19.33 -6.33
C HIS A 84 3.08 -20.54 -5.72
N ASP A 85 3.75 -21.69 -5.63
CA ASP A 85 3.18 -22.90 -5.03
C ASP A 85 2.85 -22.68 -3.55
N LEU A 86 3.79 -22.10 -2.79
CA LEU A 86 3.57 -21.74 -1.38
C LEU A 86 2.50 -20.66 -1.24
N TYR A 87 2.49 -19.67 -2.14
CA TYR A 87 1.42 -18.66 -2.19
C TYR A 87 0.07 -19.31 -2.32
N MET A 88 -0.11 -20.23 -3.28
CA MET A 88 -1.38 -20.93 -3.51
C MET A 88 -1.76 -21.83 -2.34
N GLU A 89 -0.81 -22.53 -1.72
CA GLU A 89 -1.05 -23.35 -0.53
C GLU A 89 -1.63 -22.49 0.61
N ILE A 90 -0.99 -21.37 0.92
CA ILE A 90 -1.46 -20.46 1.97
C ILE A 90 -2.80 -19.84 1.58
N TYR A 91 -2.98 -19.43 0.32
CA TYR A 91 -4.22 -18.87 -0.19
C TYR A 91 -5.42 -19.82 0.03
N PHE A 92 -5.28 -21.09 -0.32
CA PHE A 92 -6.36 -22.08 -0.13
C PHE A 92 -6.58 -22.43 1.35
N LYS A 93 -5.55 -22.37 2.19
CA LYS A 93 -5.73 -22.51 3.65
C LYS A 93 -6.54 -21.35 4.24
N LEU A 94 -6.30 -20.13 3.78
CA LEU A 94 -7.04 -18.95 4.22
C LEU A 94 -8.45 -18.87 3.61
N ASN A 95 -8.63 -19.44 2.42
CA ASN A 95 -9.84 -19.36 1.63
C ASN A 95 -10.32 -20.78 1.21
N PRO A 96 -10.78 -21.62 2.15
CA PRO A 96 -11.24 -22.98 1.83
C PRO A 96 -12.36 -22.97 0.81
N LEU A 97 -12.28 -23.84 -0.18
CA LEU A 97 -13.28 -23.96 -1.23
C LEU A 97 -14.68 -24.22 -0.62
N GLY A 98 -15.66 -23.44 -1.07
CA GLY A 98 -17.04 -23.55 -0.60
C GLY A 98 -17.35 -22.93 0.75
N SER A 99 -16.36 -22.37 1.48
CA SER A 99 -16.55 -21.70 2.78
C SER A 99 -17.31 -20.37 2.67
N GLY A 100 -17.28 -19.73 1.50
CA GLY A 100 -17.78 -18.36 1.32
C GLY A 100 -16.94 -17.28 2.03
N ILE A 101 -15.82 -17.68 2.65
CA ILE A 101 -14.87 -16.79 3.29
C ILE A 101 -13.85 -16.33 2.25
N TRP A 102 -13.55 -15.05 2.25
CA TRP A 102 -12.44 -14.49 1.48
C TRP A 102 -11.53 -13.68 2.41
N THR A 103 -10.29 -14.10 2.52
CA THR A 103 -9.25 -13.45 3.31
C THR A 103 -8.10 -13.06 2.39
N PRO A 104 -7.73 -11.78 2.31
CA PRO A 104 -6.61 -11.37 1.47
C PRO A 104 -5.29 -11.91 2.02
N MET A 105 -4.39 -12.32 1.12
CA MET A 105 -3.02 -12.73 1.47
C MET A 105 -2.23 -11.56 2.07
N GLY A 106 -2.31 -10.41 1.43
CA GLY A 106 -1.69 -9.17 1.89
C GLY A 106 -2.45 -8.49 3.02
N SER A 107 -2.09 -7.27 3.29
CA SER A 107 -2.77 -6.35 4.20
C SER A 107 -3.98 -5.69 3.52
N HIS A 108 -4.89 -5.13 4.32
CA HIS A 108 -5.89 -4.19 3.81
C HIS A 108 -5.24 -2.89 3.26
N GLU A 109 -4.00 -2.62 3.67
CA GLU A 109 -3.17 -1.56 3.11
C GLU A 109 -2.37 -2.13 1.95
N SER A 110 -2.88 -1.95 0.74
CA SER A 110 -2.28 -2.45 -0.50
C SER A 110 -1.60 -1.35 -1.32
N GLU A 111 -1.44 -0.17 -0.74
CA GLU A 111 -0.81 0.96 -1.38
C GLU A 111 0.71 0.87 -1.26
N TYR A 112 1.39 1.04 -2.39
CA TYR A 112 2.82 1.26 -2.49
C TYR A 112 3.05 2.74 -2.79
N LEU A 113 3.88 3.37 -2.01
CA LEU A 113 4.33 4.73 -2.24
C LEU A 113 5.83 4.71 -2.55
N PHE A 114 6.18 5.02 -3.78
CA PHE A 114 7.54 5.15 -4.26
C PHE A 114 7.92 6.64 -4.21
N LYS A 115 8.74 7.02 -3.22
CA LYS A 115 9.12 8.42 -2.94
C LYS A 115 10.32 8.79 -3.76
N ASN A 116 10.26 9.96 -4.40
CA ASN A 116 11.29 10.48 -5.30
C ASN A 116 11.60 9.54 -6.48
N MET A 117 10.60 8.84 -6.96
CA MET A 117 10.68 7.89 -8.07
C MET A 117 9.53 8.11 -9.06
N PRO A 118 9.76 8.80 -10.20
CA PRO A 118 11.02 9.41 -10.65
C PRO A 118 11.45 10.60 -9.80
N GLU A 119 12.69 11.06 -9.96
CA GLU A 119 13.25 12.20 -9.22
C GLU A 119 12.32 13.42 -9.25
N GLY A 120 12.09 14.03 -8.09
CA GLY A 120 11.15 15.12 -7.89
C GLY A 120 9.68 14.72 -7.78
N LYS A 121 9.36 13.41 -7.92
CA LYS A 121 7.97 12.91 -7.87
C LYS A 121 7.81 11.73 -6.93
N ASN A 122 6.59 11.58 -6.45
CA ASN A 122 6.12 10.34 -5.85
C ASN A 122 5.26 9.57 -6.84
N THR A 123 5.49 8.25 -6.94
CA THR A 123 4.58 7.33 -7.65
C THR A 123 3.79 6.53 -6.63
N VAL A 124 2.48 6.50 -6.80
CA VAL A 124 1.58 5.70 -5.96
C VAL A 124 1.00 4.57 -6.80
N TYR A 125 1.04 3.36 -6.28
CA TYR A 125 0.40 2.19 -6.87
C TYR A 125 -0.51 1.52 -5.84
N ARG A 126 -1.70 1.09 -6.28
CA ARG A 126 -2.64 0.38 -5.43
C ARG A 126 -3.52 -0.57 -6.22
N SER A 127 -3.87 -1.67 -5.57
CA SER A 127 -4.88 -2.61 -6.05
C SER A 127 -6.22 -2.43 -5.33
N PHE A 128 -7.32 -2.50 -6.08
CA PHE A 128 -8.68 -2.61 -5.56
C PHE A 128 -9.34 -3.86 -6.18
N GLY A 129 -9.17 -5.00 -5.51
CA GLY A 129 -9.57 -6.29 -6.08
C GLY A 129 -8.76 -6.61 -7.34
N PHE A 130 -9.42 -6.68 -8.49
CA PHE A 130 -8.76 -6.93 -9.79
C PHE A 130 -8.32 -5.66 -10.52
N ASP A 131 -8.76 -4.50 -10.09
CA ASP A 131 -8.38 -3.23 -10.70
C ASP A 131 -7.02 -2.76 -10.13
N ARG A 132 -6.15 -2.22 -10.97
CA ARG A 132 -4.82 -1.71 -10.62
C ARG A 132 -4.71 -0.27 -11.10
N TYR A 133 -4.27 0.60 -10.19
CA TYR A 133 -4.14 2.03 -10.46
C TYR A 133 -2.78 2.55 -10.05
N THR A 134 -2.27 3.49 -10.83
CA THR A 134 -1.09 4.27 -10.48
C THR A 134 -1.30 5.73 -10.83
N TYR A 135 -0.62 6.60 -10.09
CA TYR A 135 -0.48 8.02 -10.42
C TYR A 135 0.88 8.52 -9.95
N GLU A 136 1.32 9.59 -10.58
CA GLU A 136 2.47 10.38 -10.15
C GLU A 136 1.99 11.73 -9.63
N GLU A 137 2.71 12.27 -8.65
CA GLU A 137 2.51 13.62 -8.14
C GLU A 137 3.87 14.26 -7.85
N ASP A 138 3.96 15.57 -8.00
CA ASP A 138 5.16 16.30 -7.62
C ASP A 138 5.33 16.27 -6.09
N ILE A 139 6.58 16.23 -5.63
CA ILE A 139 6.89 16.30 -4.20
C ILE A 139 6.71 17.76 -3.77
N GLU A 140 5.66 18.02 -3.01
CA GLU A 140 5.41 19.33 -2.45
C GLU A 140 6.21 19.50 -1.14
N PRO A 141 7.00 20.59 -1.01
CA PRO A 141 7.67 20.90 0.24
C PRO A 141 6.68 21.03 1.40
N GLN A 142 7.05 20.52 2.56
CA GLN A 142 6.27 20.67 3.78
C GLN A 142 6.87 21.80 4.61
N GLU A 143 6.05 22.81 4.91
CA GLU A 143 6.47 23.98 5.70
C GLU A 143 6.41 23.64 7.19
N TRP A 144 7.47 23.01 7.70
CA TRP A 144 7.60 22.61 9.09
C TRP A 144 7.90 23.77 10.02
N ILE A 145 7.11 23.90 11.06
CA ILE A 145 7.38 24.77 12.21
C ILE A 145 8.06 23.91 13.27
N LEU A 146 9.32 24.20 13.55
CA LEU A 146 10.10 23.47 14.55
C LEU A 146 9.70 23.88 15.95
N GLY A 147 9.45 22.91 16.83
CA GLY A 147 9.13 23.12 18.23
C GLY A 147 10.33 22.85 19.14
N ASP A 148 10.22 23.29 20.40
CA ASP A 148 11.26 23.14 21.43
C ASP A 148 11.13 21.84 22.23
N SER A 149 10.03 21.09 22.04
CA SER A 149 9.79 19.86 22.78
C SER A 149 10.74 18.75 22.36
N VAL A 150 11.25 18.02 23.35
CA VAL A 150 12.19 16.91 23.15
C VAL A 150 11.68 15.67 23.86
N ARG A 151 11.84 14.49 23.26
CA ARG A 151 11.60 13.18 23.89
C ARG A 151 12.46 12.09 23.26
N SER A 152 12.61 10.97 23.94
CA SER A 152 13.31 9.81 23.38
C SER A 152 12.34 8.86 22.66
N ILE A 153 12.69 8.42 21.44
CA ILE A 153 12.01 7.35 20.69
C ILE A 153 13.07 6.39 20.17
N LEU A 154 12.93 5.11 20.46
CA LEU A 154 13.90 4.06 20.08
C LEU A 154 15.34 4.36 20.55
N GLY A 155 15.52 5.14 21.63
CA GLY A 155 16.83 5.55 22.15
C GLY A 155 17.41 6.80 21.50
N TYR A 156 16.78 7.37 20.48
CA TYR A 156 17.19 8.63 19.84
C TYR A 156 16.50 9.83 20.50
N GLU A 157 17.21 10.93 20.67
CA GLU A 157 16.61 12.21 21.00
C GLU A 157 15.82 12.72 19.81
N CYS A 158 14.52 12.95 19.97
CA CYS A 158 13.65 13.45 18.94
C CYS A 158 13.10 14.81 19.28
N ARG A 159 13.00 15.67 18.29
CA ARG A 159 12.43 17.02 18.37
C ARG A 159 11.08 17.06 17.70
N GLN A 160 10.19 17.90 18.22
CA GLN A 160 8.88 18.11 17.65
C GLN A 160 8.93 19.09 16.49
N ALA A 161 8.08 18.82 15.47
CA ALA A 161 7.76 19.78 14.43
C ALA A 161 6.30 19.60 14.02
N GLU A 162 5.69 20.64 13.45
CA GLU A 162 4.30 20.58 12.97
C GLU A 162 4.15 21.30 11.62
N CYS A 163 3.23 20.82 10.80
CA CYS A 163 2.89 21.45 9.52
C CYS A 163 1.47 21.14 9.09
N ASP A 164 0.92 21.96 8.19
CA ASP A 164 -0.28 21.66 7.44
C ASP A 164 0.09 20.99 6.13
N TYR A 165 -0.38 19.75 5.91
CA TYR A 165 -0.09 19.00 4.69
C TYR A 165 -1.24 18.09 4.29
N ARG A 166 -1.63 18.10 3.02
CA ARG A 166 -2.71 17.28 2.46
C ARG A 166 -4.04 17.41 3.24
N GLY A 167 -4.35 18.62 3.70
CA GLY A 167 -5.59 18.95 4.41
C GLY A 167 -5.65 18.51 5.87
N ARG A 168 -4.51 18.11 6.43
CA ARG A 168 -4.35 17.77 7.85
C ARG A 168 -3.25 18.60 8.49
N HIS A 169 -3.42 18.85 9.78
CA HIS A 169 -2.37 19.37 10.63
C HIS A 169 -1.61 18.20 11.25
N TRP A 170 -0.32 18.08 10.90
CA TRP A 170 0.57 17.00 11.31
C TRP A 170 1.50 17.45 12.42
N ILE A 171 1.70 16.57 13.40
CA ILE A 171 2.73 16.68 14.42
C ILE A 171 3.70 15.53 14.20
N ALA A 172 5.00 15.86 14.05
CA ALA A 172 6.07 14.91 13.82
C ALA A 172 7.12 14.98 14.91
N TRP A 173 7.76 13.84 15.19
CA TRP A 173 8.93 13.72 16.04
C TRP A 173 10.05 13.12 15.20
N TYR A 174 11.08 13.92 14.97
CA TYR A 174 12.22 13.54 14.13
C TYR A 174 13.51 13.46 14.95
N ALA A 175 14.39 12.54 14.57
CA ALA A 175 15.70 12.30 15.17
C ALA A 175 16.79 13.02 14.36
N PRO A 176 17.35 14.15 14.82
CA PRO A 176 18.42 14.86 14.11
C PRO A 176 19.69 14.01 13.93
N ASP A 177 19.94 13.08 14.84
CA ASP A 177 21.11 12.19 14.80
C ASP A 177 21.06 11.21 13.62
N ILE A 178 19.88 11.02 13.01
CA ILE A 178 19.71 10.24 11.79
C ILE A 178 19.54 11.21 10.63
N ALA A 179 20.62 11.56 9.94
CA ALA A 179 20.67 12.58 8.90
C ALA A 179 19.98 12.17 7.59
N LEU A 180 18.70 11.78 7.69
CA LEU A 180 17.83 11.40 6.57
C LEU A 180 16.54 12.22 6.65
N SER A 181 16.28 13.04 5.62
CA SER A 181 15.07 13.89 5.56
C SER A 181 13.82 13.11 5.15
N GLU A 182 13.66 11.90 5.67
CA GLU A 182 12.62 10.95 5.32
C GLU A 182 11.66 10.67 6.48
N GLY A 183 10.50 10.08 6.15
CA GLY A 183 9.51 9.70 7.13
C GLY A 183 8.42 8.80 6.55
N PRO A 184 7.47 8.35 7.39
CA PRO A 184 6.38 7.47 6.99
C PRO A 184 5.44 8.20 6.02
N TRP A 185 4.81 7.43 5.13
CA TRP A 185 3.90 7.94 4.11
C TRP A 185 4.57 9.06 3.29
N LYS A 186 3.88 10.14 2.98
CA LYS A 186 4.39 11.27 2.20
C LYS A 186 5.15 12.31 3.06
N LEU A 187 5.32 12.05 4.35
CA LEU A 187 6.00 12.97 5.26
C LEU A 187 7.51 12.88 5.08
N GLY A 188 8.19 14.03 5.20
CA GLY A 188 9.63 14.17 5.06
C GLY A 188 10.07 15.63 5.12
N GLY A 189 11.32 15.92 4.74
CA GLY A 189 11.83 17.29 4.66
C GLY A 189 12.30 17.90 5.99
N LEU A 190 12.20 17.19 7.12
CA LEU A 190 12.78 17.59 8.39
C LEU A 190 14.30 17.30 8.41
N PRO A 191 15.10 18.02 9.22
CA PRO A 191 16.53 17.75 9.36
C PRO A 191 16.79 16.53 10.26
N GLY A 192 16.27 15.37 9.84
CA GLY A 192 16.36 14.10 10.53
C GLY A 192 15.18 13.19 10.24
N LEU A 193 15.35 11.89 10.51
CA LEU A 193 14.35 10.86 10.24
C LEU A 193 13.13 11.01 11.17
N ILE A 194 11.93 11.01 10.60
CA ILE A 194 10.69 11.07 11.38
C ILE A 194 10.41 9.69 11.98
N LEU A 195 10.51 9.59 13.31
CA LEU A 195 10.24 8.34 14.03
C LEU A 195 8.79 8.21 14.51
N GLU A 196 8.08 9.31 14.68
CA GLU A 196 6.65 9.30 14.94
C GLU A 196 5.98 10.49 14.23
N ALA A 197 4.80 10.27 13.69
CA ALA A 197 3.96 11.34 13.16
C ALA A 197 2.49 10.99 13.39
N TYR A 198 1.68 12.02 13.66
CA TYR A 198 0.23 11.88 13.77
C TYR A 198 -0.48 13.17 13.37
N ASP A 199 -1.68 13.04 12.81
CA ASP A 199 -2.52 14.21 12.62
C ASP A 199 -3.13 14.68 13.95
N SER A 200 -3.44 15.97 14.07
CA SER A 200 -3.94 16.59 15.31
C SER A 200 -5.18 15.92 15.91
N ARG A 201 -5.94 15.18 15.10
CA ARG A 201 -7.10 14.39 15.55
C ARG A 201 -6.75 12.95 15.91
N ARG A 202 -5.50 12.52 15.71
CA ARG A 202 -5.03 11.14 15.86
C ARG A 202 -5.82 10.12 15.04
N HIS A 203 -6.37 10.52 13.89
CA HIS A 203 -7.00 9.60 12.97
C HIS A 203 -5.98 8.74 12.23
N TYR A 204 -4.78 9.26 12.06
CA TYR A 204 -3.60 8.58 11.55
C TYR A 204 -2.44 8.78 12.50
N VAL A 205 -1.81 7.68 12.89
CA VAL A 205 -0.62 7.67 13.75
C VAL A 205 0.39 6.71 13.14
N PHE A 206 1.59 7.18 12.93
CA PHE A 206 2.75 6.38 12.53
C PHE A 206 3.74 6.38 13.69
N THR A 207 4.13 5.20 14.17
CA THR A 207 5.10 5.04 15.27
C THR A 207 6.18 4.08 14.82
N ALA A 208 7.45 4.49 14.82
CA ALA A 208 8.56 3.61 14.52
C ALA A 208 8.67 2.50 15.58
N LEU A 209 8.84 1.27 15.10
CA LEU A 209 8.98 0.06 15.91
C LEU A 209 10.43 -0.41 16.00
N GLY A 210 11.26 -0.02 15.06
CA GLY A 210 12.66 -0.38 14.94
C GLY A 210 13.19 -0.10 13.53
N MET A 211 14.49 -0.24 13.36
CA MET A 211 15.16 -0.05 12.07
C MET A 211 16.37 -0.96 11.93
N THR A 212 16.80 -1.18 10.69
CA THR A 212 18.01 -1.97 10.36
C THR A 212 18.74 -1.38 9.17
N THR A 213 20.08 -1.45 9.21
CA THR A 213 20.96 -1.11 8.08
C THR A 213 21.38 -2.35 7.28
N ASP A 214 21.06 -3.56 7.79
CA ASP A 214 21.22 -4.80 7.04
C ASP A 214 19.99 -5.01 6.17
N VAL A 215 19.98 -4.35 5.00
CA VAL A 215 18.84 -4.30 4.07
C VAL A 215 19.26 -4.84 2.72
N PRO A 216 18.99 -6.10 2.40
CA PRO A 216 19.33 -6.63 1.09
C PRO A 216 18.46 -6.04 -0.02
N GLY A 217 19.03 -5.85 -1.20
CA GLY A 217 18.32 -5.48 -2.43
C GLY A 217 18.30 -3.99 -2.71
N LYS A 218 17.39 -3.60 -3.58
CA LYS A 218 17.30 -2.25 -4.15
C LYS A 218 16.10 -1.48 -3.61
N VAL A 219 16.21 -0.17 -3.67
CA VAL A 219 15.07 0.75 -3.62
C VAL A 219 14.68 1.03 -5.07
N GLY A 220 13.42 0.78 -5.42
CA GLY A 220 12.97 0.92 -6.80
C GLY A 220 11.45 0.77 -6.92
N ILE A 221 10.95 1.03 -8.11
CA ILE A 221 9.56 0.73 -8.46
C ILE A 221 9.51 -0.73 -8.88
N HIS A 222 9.00 -1.58 -8.01
CA HIS A 222 8.80 -2.99 -8.27
C HIS A 222 7.31 -3.31 -8.17
N ILE A 223 6.63 -3.35 -9.31
CA ILE A 223 5.21 -3.69 -9.40
C ILE A 223 5.09 -4.98 -10.19
N PHE A 224 4.54 -5.98 -9.55
CA PHE A 224 4.36 -7.30 -10.10
C PHE A 224 2.87 -7.56 -10.27
N THR A 225 2.43 -7.71 -11.52
CA THR A 225 1.03 -8.00 -11.83
C THR A 225 0.91 -8.55 -13.24
N THR A 226 -0.06 -9.43 -13.45
CA THR A 226 -0.49 -9.88 -14.79
C THR A 226 -1.65 -9.04 -15.31
N LEU A 227 -2.18 -8.11 -14.51
CA LEU A 227 -3.32 -7.28 -14.83
C LEU A 227 -2.87 -5.92 -15.32
N ASP A 228 -3.66 -5.31 -16.20
CA ASP A 228 -3.40 -3.98 -16.71
C ASP A 228 -3.43 -2.93 -15.59
N ILE A 229 -2.49 -2.02 -15.64
CA ILE A 229 -2.38 -0.90 -14.70
C ILE A 229 -2.93 0.36 -15.38
N SER A 230 -3.97 0.93 -14.80
CA SER A 230 -4.54 2.20 -15.25
C SER A 230 -3.80 3.38 -14.61
N THR A 231 -3.15 4.19 -15.41
CA THR A 231 -2.58 5.47 -14.94
C THR A 231 -3.66 6.54 -14.99
N ILE A 232 -3.95 7.16 -13.84
CA ILE A 232 -4.99 8.18 -13.71
C ILE A 232 -4.46 9.38 -12.90
N PRO A 233 -5.03 10.58 -13.05
CA PRO A 233 -4.65 11.72 -12.21
C PRO A 233 -4.91 11.46 -10.72
N ARG A 234 -4.07 12.05 -9.81
CA ARG A 234 -4.22 11.94 -8.36
C ARG A 234 -5.65 12.21 -7.89
N GLU A 235 -6.27 13.28 -8.36
CA GLU A 235 -7.62 13.65 -7.94
C GLU A 235 -8.67 12.59 -8.30
N GLU A 236 -8.56 12.00 -9.49
CA GLU A 236 -9.41 10.90 -9.93
C GLU A 236 -9.19 9.66 -9.08
N TYR A 237 -7.93 9.34 -8.78
CA TYR A 237 -7.57 8.23 -7.89
C TYR A 237 -8.18 8.41 -6.49
N LEU A 238 -8.09 9.59 -5.88
CA LEU A 238 -8.66 9.86 -4.56
C LEU A 238 -10.18 9.75 -4.55
N ARG A 239 -10.86 10.23 -5.62
CA ARG A 239 -12.31 10.06 -5.80
C ARG A 239 -12.69 8.59 -5.96
N LEU A 240 -11.90 7.83 -6.73
CA LEU A 240 -12.09 6.40 -6.92
C LEU A 240 -11.90 5.64 -5.61
N ARG A 241 -10.81 5.92 -4.89
CA ARG A 241 -10.52 5.35 -3.57
C ARG A 241 -11.68 5.57 -2.60
N TRP A 242 -12.17 6.80 -2.53
CA TRP A 242 -13.32 7.14 -1.71
C TRP A 242 -14.57 6.32 -2.10
N ARG A 243 -14.89 6.25 -3.39
CA ARG A 243 -16.02 5.45 -3.90
C ARG A 243 -15.88 3.98 -3.54
N LYS A 244 -14.72 3.37 -3.81
CA LYS A 244 -14.45 1.94 -3.53
C LYS A 244 -14.56 1.61 -2.05
N MET A 245 -14.08 2.49 -1.17
CA MET A 245 -14.13 2.27 0.29
C MET A 245 -15.51 2.55 0.89
N ASN A 246 -16.32 3.39 0.25
CA ASN A 246 -17.67 3.72 0.69
C ASN A 246 -18.77 3.04 -0.15
N SER A 247 -18.41 2.32 -1.21
CA SER A 247 -19.36 1.56 -2.01
C SER A 247 -19.82 0.33 -1.23
N ARG A 248 -21.10 0.00 -1.42
CA ARG A 248 -21.67 -1.26 -0.93
C ARG A 248 -21.33 -2.46 -1.84
N GLU A 249 -20.46 -2.27 -2.82
CA GLU A 249 -20.08 -3.33 -3.75
C GLU A 249 -19.32 -4.41 -2.99
N ASP A 250 -19.93 -5.57 -2.92
CA ASP A 250 -19.26 -6.79 -2.44
C ASP A 250 -18.19 -7.17 -3.48
N PRO A 251 -16.88 -7.14 -3.13
CA PRO A 251 -15.83 -7.52 -4.08
C PRO A 251 -16.03 -8.90 -4.72
N SER A 252 -16.77 -9.77 -4.04
CA SER A 252 -17.12 -11.11 -4.54
C SER A 252 -18.24 -11.10 -5.60
N GLU A 253 -18.89 -9.97 -5.85
CA GLU A 253 -19.99 -9.89 -6.82
C GLU A 253 -19.49 -10.12 -8.25
N LYS A 254 -18.32 -9.56 -8.60
CA LYS A 254 -17.68 -9.86 -9.89
C LYS A 254 -17.33 -11.34 -10.04
N LEU A 255 -16.89 -12.00 -8.97
CA LEU A 255 -16.59 -13.44 -8.97
C LEU A 255 -17.86 -14.28 -9.08
N ARG A 256 -18.97 -13.84 -8.48
CA ARG A 256 -20.28 -14.48 -8.63
C ARG A 256 -20.83 -14.32 -10.05
N ALA A 257 -20.73 -13.13 -10.61
CA ALA A 257 -21.14 -12.85 -11.99
C ALA A 257 -20.33 -13.68 -13.00
N ALA A 258 -19.04 -13.93 -12.71
CA ALA A 258 -18.18 -14.80 -13.50
C ALA A 258 -18.40 -16.31 -13.23
N GLY A 259 -19.32 -16.69 -12.31
CA GLY A 259 -19.58 -18.08 -11.95
C GLY A 259 -18.48 -18.78 -11.14
N ILE A 260 -17.49 -18.03 -10.67
CA ILE A 260 -16.33 -18.57 -9.93
C ILE A 260 -16.73 -18.96 -8.51
N ILE A 261 -17.65 -18.21 -7.88
CA ILE A 261 -18.19 -18.51 -6.55
C ILE A 261 -19.72 -18.56 -6.60
N LYS A 262 -20.30 -19.43 -5.75
CA LYS A 262 -21.78 -19.58 -5.67
C LYS A 262 -22.42 -18.29 -5.17
N SER A 263 -23.59 -17.96 -5.74
CA SER A 263 -24.39 -16.84 -5.25
C SER A 263 -24.79 -17.07 -3.79
N LYS A 264 -24.59 -16.08 -2.93
CA LYS A 264 -25.16 -16.09 -1.58
C LYS A 264 -26.69 -16.15 -1.67
N LYS A 265 -27.34 -17.04 -0.89
CA LYS A 265 -28.78 -16.86 -0.59
C LYS A 265 -28.95 -15.45 -0.04
N GLN A 266 -29.98 -14.73 -0.53
CA GLN A 266 -30.31 -13.39 -0.05
C GLN A 266 -30.44 -13.41 1.47
N GLU A 267 -29.37 -13.08 2.18
CA GLU A 267 -29.45 -12.68 3.57
C GLU A 267 -30.01 -11.25 3.61
N LYS A 268 -30.92 -11.02 4.55
CA LYS A 268 -31.44 -9.66 4.79
C LYS A 268 -30.27 -8.69 4.86
N PRO A 269 -30.36 -7.49 4.24
CA PRO A 269 -29.26 -6.54 4.29
C PRO A 269 -28.93 -6.25 5.75
N VAL A 270 -27.75 -6.67 6.17
CA VAL A 270 -27.19 -6.25 7.46
C VAL A 270 -27.16 -4.74 7.42
N LYS A 271 -27.77 -4.08 8.41
CA LYS A 271 -27.65 -2.63 8.59
C LYS A 271 -26.15 -2.34 8.67
N GLN A 272 -25.53 -2.00 7.55
CA GLN A 272 -24.14 -1.56 7.55
C GLN A 272 -24.10 -0.23 8.27
N ASN A 273 -23.54 -0.22 9.47
CA ASN A 273 -23.09 1.00 10.10
C ASN A 273 -22.07 1.62 9.16
N TYR A 274 -22.40 2.77 8.60
CA TYR A 274 -21.49 3.54 7.76
C TYR A 274 -20.25 3.81 8.57
N TRP A 275 -19.12 3.23 8.15
CA TRP A 275 -17.83 3.52 8.73
C TRP A 275 -17.55 5.00 8.45
N ARG A 276 -17.41 5.80 9.47
CA ARG A 276 -16.98 7.19 9.35
C ARG A 276 -15.47 7.23 9.31
N GLN A 277 -14.92 6.53 8.34
CA GLN A 277 -13.49 6.53 8.10
C GLN A 277 -13.10 7.84 7.42
N ASP A 278 -12.11 8.50 7.97
CA ASP A 278 -11.43 9.61 7.35
C ASP A 278 -10.26 9.09 6.49
N PHE A 279 -9.71 9.91 5.60
CA PHE A 279 -8.61 9.53 4.71
C PHE A 279 -7.37 10.35 5.02
N GLU A 280 -6.18 9.82 4.69
CA GLU A 280 -4.91 10.52 4.90
C GLU A 280 -4.89 11.89 4.22
N GLU A 281 -5.51 11.97 3.04
CA GLU A 281 -5.60 13.19 2.26
C GLU A 281 -7.03 13.71 2.29
N THR A 282 -7.22 14.95 2.68
CA THR A 282 -8.53 15.60 2.77
C THR A 282 -8.59 16.91 1.96
N ASP A 283 -7.57 17.16 1.15
CA ASP A 283 -7.40 18.36 0.32
C ASP A 283 -8.05 18.28 -1.06
N TYR A 284 -8.89 17.26 -1.32
CA TYR A 284 -9.59 17.11 -2.60
C TYR A 284 -11.10 17.45 -2.48
N PRO A 285 -11.74 17.90 -3.57
CA PRO A 285 -13.08 18.51 -3.53
C PRO A 285 -14.19 17.65 -2.91
N HIS A 286 -14.07 16.34 -2.94
CA HIS A 286 -15.11 15.42 -2.45
C HIS A 286 -15.33 15.49 -0.95
N VAL A 287 -14.29 15.72 -0.16
CA VAL A 287 -14.36 15.82 1.30
C VAL A 287 -14.93 17.17 1.72
N MET A 288 -14.76 18.21 0.91
CA MET A 288 -15.34 19.53 1.21
C MET A 288 -16.88 19.53 1.21
N TYR A 289 -17.52 18.67 0.43
CA TYR A 289 -18.99 18.54 0.44
C TYR A 289 -19.53 17.85 1.70
N LEU A 290 -18.75 16.99 2.33
CA LEU A 290 -19.14 16.29 3.56
C LEU A 290 -18.97 17.16 4.81
N LYS A 291 -18.11 18.18 4.78
CA LYS A 291 -17.90 19.12 5.88
C LYS A 291 -19.01 20.20 5.99
N LYS A 292 -19.88 20.32 4.99
CA LYS A 292 -20.96 21.32 4.93
C LYS A 292 -22.35 20.78 5.32
N LYS A 293 -22.45 19.53 5.72
CA LYS A 293 -23.66 18.91 6.30
C LYS A 293 -23.39 18.47 7.73
#